data_801ff782ebc7f0e07de6fcb0da50e3e9
#
_entry.id   801ff782ebc7f0e07de6fcb0da50e3e9
#
_cell.length_a   1.000
_cell.length_b   1.000
_cell.length_c   1.000
_cell.angle_alpha   90.00
_cell.angle_beta   90.00
_cell.angle_gamma   90.00
#
_symmetry.space_group_name_H-M   'P 1'
#
loop_
_entity.id
_entity.type
_entity.pdbx_description
1 polymer ?
#
loop_
_entity_poly.entity_id
_entity_poly.type
_entity_poly.pdbx_seq_one_letter_code
_entity_poly.pdbx_strand_id
1 'polypeptide(L)'
;MGRPAAAFCVLLLAAVHLAERRRATLPVDPRARIGNTAAAVAGLAAGLLVWALWFSWGFPGGSGTVLSVGATVTSYFALVWLGVRTRWPWTGPFVVALGGLTGFSTAFGLADGSSDVTGLWLIGYVLVTAGGAVVLALISAGIVVVRSSDWRD
;
A
#
# COMPACT_ATOMS: atom_id res chain seq x y z
N MET A 1 -20.92 2.39 4.92
CA MET A 1 -20.09 1.50 5.75
C MET A 1 -18.58 1.68 5.62
N GLY A 2 -18.04 2.49 4.70
CA GLY A 2 -16.59 2.72 4.54
C GLY A 2 -15.89 3.58 5.61
N ARG A 3 -16.65 4.22 6.49
CA ARG A 3 -16.13 5.12 7.53
C ARG A 3 -15.15 4.47 8.55
N PRO A 4 -15.37 3.24 9.08
CA PRO A 4 -14.45 2.67 10.06
C PRO A 4 -13.11 2.26 9.46
N ALA A 5 -13.05 1.78 8.22
CA ALA A 5 -11.80 1.41 7.57
C ALA A 5 -10.93 2.65 7.27
N ALA A 6 -11.53 3.72 6.77
CA ALA A 6 -10.83 4.98 6.55
C ALA A 6 -10.31 5.58 7.87
N ALA A 7 -11.12 5.54 8.95
CA ALA A 7 -10.70 6.00 10.26
C ALA A 7 -9.54 5.16 10.82
N PHE A 8 -9.57 3.84 10.66
CA PHE A 8 -8.48 2.95 11.08
C PHE A 8 -7.17 3.25 10.32
N CYS A 9 -7.24 3.47 9.00
CA CYS A 9 -6.07 3.81 8.19
C CYS A 9 -5.47 5.17 8.59
N VAL A 10 -6.33 6.18 8.86
CA VAL A 10 -5.88 7.49 9.34
C VAL A 10 -5.23 7.39 10.71
N LEU A 11 -5.79 6.61 11.62
CA LEU A 11 -5.21 6.37 12.95
C LEU A 11 -3.87 5.64 12.86
N LEU A 12 -3.74 4.64 11.98
CA LEU A 12 -2.48 3.94 11.73
C LEU A 12 -1.41 4.88 11.16
N LEU A 13 -1.76 5.70 10.17
CA LEU A 13 -0.85 6.70 9.61
C LEU A 13 -0.44 7.75 10.65
N ALA A 14 -1.38 8.19 11.48
CA ALA A 14 -1.09 9.11 12.58
C ALA A 14 -0.19 8.47 13.65
N ALA A 15 -0.42 7.21 14.01
CA ALA A 15 0.39 6.46 14.96
C ALA A 15 1.83 6.26 14.44
N VAL A 16 1.99 5.90 13.15
CA VAL A 16 3.30 5.79 12.49
C VAL A 16 4.01 7.15 12.49
N HIS A 17 3.31 8.21 12.13
CA HIS A 17 3.88 9.56 12.13
C HIS A 17 4.33 10.03 13.54
N LEU A 18 3.53 9.75 14.56
CA LEU A 18 3.87 10.05 15.95
C LEU A 18 5.04 9.20 16.46
N ALA A 19 5.07 7.90 16.11
CA ALA A 19 6.17 7.01 16.46
C ALA A 19 7.50 7.49 15.86
N GLU A 20 7.47 8.01 14.64
CA GLU A 20 8.65 8.56 13.99
C GLU A 20 9.13 9.87 14.58
N ARG A 21 8.21 10.77 14.92
CA ARG A 21 8.59 12.00 15.64
C ARG A 21 9.30 11.71 16.97
N ARG A 22 8.94 10.60 17.63
CA ARG A 22 9.60 10.15 18.86
C ARG A 22 10.95 9.47 18.63
N ARG A 23 11.20 8.96 17.42
CA ARG A 23 12.45 8.29 17.01
C ARG A 23 13.37 9.19 16.18
N ALA A 24 13.31 10.50 16.37
CA ALA A 24 14.11 11.48 15.63
C ALA A 24 15.65 11.28 15.71
N THR A 25 16.10 10.31 16.50
CA THR A 25 17.53 9.91 16.64
C THR A 25 17.97 8.84 15.67
N LEU A 26 17.06 8.28 14.83
CA LEU A 26 17.44 7.26 13.87
C LEU A 26 18.17 7.89 12.67
N PRO A 27 19.22 7.22 12.15
CA PRO A 27 19.95 7.72 10.99
C PRO A 27 19.00 7.90 9.80
N VAL A 28 19.06 9.09 9.21
CA VAL A 28 18.29 9.46 8.03
C VAL A 28 19.18 9.21 6.81
N ASP A 29 18.70 8.42 5.86
CA ASP A 29 19.41 8.21 4.60
C ASP A 29 19.55 9.55 3.85
N PRO A 30 20.78 10.08 3.67
CA PRO A 30 21.01 11.35 2.99
C PRO A 30 20.63 11.31 1.50
N ARG A 31 20.50 10.12 0.91
CA ARG A 31 20.12 9.92 -0.50
C ARG A 31 18.61 9.87 -0.68
N ALA A 32 17.87 9.75 0.41
CA ALA A 32 16.42 9.62 0.36
C ALA A 32 15.73 10.96 0.08
N ARG A 33 14.81 10.95 -0.88
CA ARG A 33 14.14 12.14 -1.38
C ARG A 33 12.73 12.35 -0.83
N ILE A 34 12.10 11.31 -0.27
CA ILE A 34 10.67 11.31 0.05
C ILE A 34 10.47 11.15 1.55
N GLY A 35 9.88 12.17 2.19
CA GLY A 35 9.42 12.09 3.59
C GLY A 35 8.19 11.19 3.74
N ASN A 36 7.86 10.76 4.96
CA ASN A 36 6.79 9.80 5.20
C ASN A 36 5.40 10.27 4.78
N THR A 37 5.08 11.53 4.96
CA THR A 37 3.78 12.07 4.50
C THR A 37 3.68 11.98 2.99
N ALA A 38 4.74 12.39 2.27
CA ALA A 38 4.78 12.27 0.81
C ALA A 38 4.79 10.80 0.36
N ALA A 39 5.45 9.90 1.11
CA ALA A 39 5.44 8.46 0.86
C ALA A 39 4.04 7.85 1.04
N ALA A 40 3.30 8.26 2.09
CA ALA A 40 1.92 7.83 2.30
C ALA A 40 1.00 8.28 1.17
N VAL A 41 1.10 9.54 0.76
CA VAL A 41 0.30 10.11 -0.35
C VAL A 41 0.67 9.44 -1.68
N ALA A 42 1.96 9.25 -1.95
CA ALA A 42 2.41 8.56 -3.15
C ALA A 42 1.95 7.09 -3.18
N GLY A 43 2.00 6.39 -2.03
CA GLY A 43 1.44 5.05 -1.89
C GLY A 43 -0.05 5.01 -2.18
N LEU A 44 -0.83 5.93 -1.58
CA LEU A 44 -2.27 6.04 -1.81
C LEU A 44 -2.59 6.28 -3.29
N ALA A 45 -1.90 7.22 -3.92
CA ALA A 45 -2.06 7.48 -5.35
C ALA A 45 -1.70 6.26 -6.20
N ALA A 46 -0.63 5.53 -5.85
CA ALA A 46 -0.24 4.30 -6.54
C ALA A 46 -1.32 3.21 -6.42
N GLY A 47 -1.89 3.03 -5.22
CA GLY A 47 -2.99 2.07 -5.02
C GLY A 47 -4.25 2.40 -5.83
N LEU A 48 -4.64 3.68 -5.86
CA LEU A 48 -5.74 4.15 -6.71
C LEU A 48 -5.46 3.91 -8.20
N LEU A 49 -4.23 4.20 -8.65
CA LEU A 49 -3.82 3.99 -10.03
C LEU A 49 -3.78 2.52 -10.42
N VAL A 50 -3.30 1.64 -9.55
CA VAL A 50 -3.32 0.19 -9.78
C VAL A 50 -4.76 -0.30 -9.95
N TRP A 51 -5.67 0.14 -9.08
CA TRP A 51 -7.08 -0.21 -9.23
C TRP A 51 -7.64 0.33 -10.55
N ALA A 52 -7.42 1.61 -10.86
CA ALA A 52 -7.90 2.23 -12.09
C ALA A 52 -7.35 1.53 -13.34
N LEU A 53 -6.06 1.18 -13.33
CA LEU A 53 -5.40 0.55 -14.47
C LEU A 53 -5.91 -0.87 -14.74
N TRP A 54 -6.20 -1.65 -13.71
CA TRP A 54 -6.50 -3.08 -13.88
C TRP A 54 -7.97 -3.43 -13.73
N PHE A 55 -8.76 -2.65 -13.01
CA PHE A 55 -10.15 -3.01 -12.66
C PHE A 55 -11.20 -2.03 -13.20
N SER A 56 -10.85 -0.75 -13.48
CA SER A 56 -11.86 0.23 -13.90
C SER A 56 -12.34 0.07 -15.36
N TRP A 57 -11.57 -0.61 -16.20
CA TRP A 57 -11.84 -0.70 -17.64
C TRP A 57 -12.77 -1.83 -18.04
N GLY A 58 -13.19 -2.67 -17.08
CA GLY A 58 -14.12 -3.77 -17.36
C GLY A 58 -13.67 -4.64 -18.53
N PHE A 59 -12.47 -5.23 -18.46
CA PHE A 59 -11.93 -6.07 -19.54
C PHE A 59 -12.93 -7.16 -19.92
N PRO A 60 -13.65 -7.05 -21.06
CA PRO A 60 -14.57 -8.08 -21.50
C PRO A 60 -13.75 -9.34 -21.84
N GLY A 61 -13.92 -10.41 -21.05
CA GLY A 61 -13.22 -11.68 -21.25
C GLY A 61 -11.83 -11.80 -20.65
N GLY A 62 -11.36 -10.81 -19.88
CA GLY A 62 -10.14 -10.95 -19.06
C GLY A 62 -10.37 -11.96 -17.94
N SER A 63 -9.58 -13.06 -17.90
CA SER A 63 -9.63 -13.96 -16.76
C SER A 63 -9.23 -13.17 -15.51
N GLY A 64 -9.98 -13.31 -14.41
CA GLY A 64 -9.66 -12.65 -13.14
C GLY A 64 -8.22 -12.89 -12.69
N THR A 65 -7.61 -13.99 -13.15
CA THR A 65 -6.20 -14.33 -12.94
C THR A 65 -5.25 -13.32 -13.60
N VAL A 66 -5.49 -12.92 -14.84
CA VAL A 66 -4.63 -11.94 -15.56
C VAL A 66 -4.68 -10.59 -14.86
N LEU A 67 -5.88 -10.14 -14.48
CA LEU A 67 -6.06 -8.87 -13.77
C LEU A 67 -5.37 -8.87 -12.41
N SER A 68 -5.52 -9.96 -11.63
CA SER A 68 -4.92 -10.06 -10.30
C SER A 68 -3.39 -10.17 -10.37
N VAL A 69 -2.84 -10.94 -11.32
CA VAL A 69 -1.38 -11.04 -11.52
C VAL A 69 -0.82 -9.69 -11.96
N GLY A 70 -1.45 -9.02 -12.93
CA GLY A 70 -1.01 -7.71 -13.40
C GLY A 70 -1.04 -6.65 -12.30
N ALA A 71 -2.11 -6.58 -11.53
CA ALA A 71 -2.23 -5.67 -10.39
C ALA A 71 -1.16 -5.96 -9.33
N THR A 72 -0.90 -7.25 -9.03
CA THR A 72 0.13 -7.65 -8.05
C THR A 72 1.52 -7.24 -8.51
N VAL A 73 1.88 -7.52 -9.76
CA VAL A 73 3.18 -7.17 -10.33
C VAL A 73 3.37 -5.65 -10.34
N THR A 74 2.37 -4.89 -10.78
CA THR A 74 2.43 -3.43 -10.80
C THR A 74 2.57 -2.85 -9.39
N SER A 75 1.82 -3.39 -8.42
CA SER A 75 1.92 -3.00 -7.01
C SER A 75 3.30 -3.29 -6.43
N TYR A 76 3.88 -4.44 -6.75
CA TYR A 76 5.23 -4.81 -6.34
C TYR A 76 6.27 -3.79 -6.83
N PHE A 77 6.27 -3.48 -8.12
CA PHE A 77 7.21 -2.50 -8.68
C PHE A 77 7.00 -1.10 -8.09
N ALA A 78 5.77 -0.66 -7.92
CA ALA A 78 5.47 0.63 -7.32
C ALA A 78 5.97 0.69 -5.86
N LEU A 79 5.73 -0.36 -5.07
CA LEU A 79 6.17 -0.43 -3.68
C LEU A 79 7.69 -0.45 -3.55
N VAL A 80 8.38 -1.26 -4.36
CA VAL A 80 9.85 -1.31 -4.36
C VAL A 80 10.41 0.05 -4.76
N TRP A 81 9.94 0.62 -5.87
CA TRP A 81 10.43 1.89 -6.38
C TRP A 81 10.21 3.06 -5.41
N LEU A 82 9.03 3.15 -4.79
CA LEU A 82 8.74 4.17 -3.80
C LEU A 82 9.45 3.87 -2.47
N GLY A 83 9.44 2.60 -2.03
CA GLY A 83 9.99 2.17 -0.74
C GLY A 83 11.48 2.43 -0.59
N VAL A 84 12.26 2.20 -1.66
CA VAL A 84 13.71 2.49 -1.63
C VAL A 84 14.02 3.98 -1.61
N ARG A 85 13.10 4.84 -2.00
CA ARG A 85 13.26 6.29 -2.03
C ARG A 85 12.81 7.00 -0.75
N THR A 86 12.22 6.26 0.19
CA THR A 86 11.75 6.82 1.46
C THR A 86 12.92 7.22 2.36
N ARG A 87 12.76 8.33 3.06
CA ARG A 87 13.76 8.89 3.97
C ARG A 87 14.05 7.96 5.14
N TRP A 88 13.06 7.18 5.58
CA TRP A 88 13.15 6.30 6.73
C TRP A 88 13.26 4.85 6.28
N PRO A 89 14.45 4.22 6.39
CA PRO A 89 14.67 2.89 5.83
C PRO A 89 13.81 1.81 6.47
N TRP A 90 13.44 1.96 7.74
CA TRP A 90 12.68 0.96 8.50
C TRP A 90 11.17 1.10 8.32
N THR A 91 10.66 2.32 8.37
CA THR A 91 9.20 2.57 8.38
C THR A 91 8.67 3.02 7.03
N GLY A 92 9.52 3.64 6.20
CA GLY A 92 9.13 4.18 4.90
C GLY A 92 8.43 3.18 3.97
N PRO A 93 8.99 1.97 3.74
CA PRO A 93 8.35 0.95 2.90
C PRO A 93 6.97 0.54 3.42
N PHE A 94 6.80 0.41 4.74
CA PHE A 94 5.51 0.10 5.36
C PHE A 94 4.50 1.24 5.20
N VAL A 95 4.93 2.50 5.26
CA VAL A 95 4.06 3.65 5.03
C VAL A 95 3.57 3.68 3.60
N VAL A 96 4.44 3.41 2.62
CA VAL A 96 4.04 3.28 1.20
C VAL A 96 3.06 2.13 1.01
N ALA A 97 3.32 0.97 1.63
CA ALA A 97 2.46 -0.21 1.55
C ALA A 97 1.06 0.07 2.12
N LEU A 98 0.99 0.68 3.30
CA LEU A 98 -0.29 1.07 3.93
C LEU A 98 -1.05 2.08 3.09
N GLY A 99 -0.35 3.09 2.55
CA GLY A 99 -0.96 4.04 1.62
C GLY A 99 -1.54 3.35 0.40
N GLY A 100 -0.75 2.48 -0.25
CA GLY A 100 -1.17 1.72 -1.44
C GLY A 100 -2.37 0.82 -1.18
N LEU A 101 -2.34 0.09 -0.07
CA LEU A 101 -3.46 -0.76 0.34
C LEU A 101 -4.73 0.07 0.60
N THR A 102 -4.58 1.21 1.27
CA THR A 102 -5.70 2.12 1.55
C THR A 102 -6.30 2.65 0.25
N GLY A 103 -5.45 3.12 -0.69
CA GLY A 103 -5.91 3.63 -1.98
C GLY A 103 -6.65 2.57 -2.79
N PHE A 104 -6.06 1.39 -2.94
CA PHE A 104 -6.65 0.27 -3.65
C PHE A 104 -7.98 -0.18 -3.01
N SER A 105 -7.98 -0.43 -1.70
CA SER A 105 -9.17 -0.89 -0.98
C SER A 105 -10.31 0.13 -1.00
N THR A 106 -9.98 1.42 -0.96
CA THR A 106 -10.99 2.49 -1.05
C THR A 106 -11.64 2.49 -2.44
N ALA A 107 -10.85 2.45 -3.51
CA ALA A 107 -11.37 2.42 -4.87
C ALA A 107 -12.20 1.17 -5.14
N PHE A 108 -11.69 0.01 -4.75
CA PHE A 108 -12.40 -1.28 -4.85
C PHE A 108 -13.73 -1.25 -4.08
N GLY A 109 -13.70 -0.74 -2.83
CA GLY A 109 -14.88 -0.65 -1.99
C GLY A 109 -15.96 0.29 -2.52
N LEU A 110 -15.57 1.38 -3.16
CA LEU A 110 -16.52 2.34 -3.74
C LEU A 110 -17.13 1.83 -5.06
N ALA A 111 -16.34 1.13 -5.87
CA ALA A 111 -16.80 0.65 -7.17
C ALA A 111 -17.71 -0.59 -7.05
N ASP A 112 -17.26 -1.61 -6.33
CA ASP A 112 -17.94 -2.89 -6.29
C ASP A 112 -19.01 -2.97 -5.19
N GLY A 113 -18.84 -2.21 -4.09
CA GLY A 113 -19.77 -2.23 -2.98
C GLY A 113 -21.16 -1.63 -3.27
N SER A 114 -21.27 -0.82 -4.31
CA SER A 114 -22.55 -0.20 -4.71
C SER A 114 -23.43 -1.12 -5.59
N SER A 115 -22.88 -2.15 -6.18
CA SER A 115 -23.53 -3.04 -7.15
C SER A 115 -23.82 -4.45 -6.62
N ASP A 116 -23.34 -4.79 -5.44
CA ASP A 116 -23.50 -6.14 -4.89
C ASP A 116 -24.86 -6.36 -4.23
N VAL A 117 -25.66 -7.21 -4.84
CA VAL A 117 -26.98 -7.66 -4.33
C VAL A 117 -26.84 -8.91 -3.44
N THR A 118 -25.70 -9.58 -3.47
CA THR A 118 -25.50 -10.90 -2.83
C THR A 118 -24.82 -10.85 -1.47
N GLY A 119 -24.15 -9.74 -1.13
CA GLY A 119 -23.34 -9.59 0.08
C GLY A 119 -21.99 -10.33 0.04
N LEU A 120 -21.71 -11.08 -1.02
CA LEU A 120 -20.43 -11.80 -1.20
C LEU A 120 -19.25 -10.85 -1.41
N TRP A 121 -19.54 -9.64 -1.88
CA TRP A 121 -18.54 -8.58 -2.03
C TRP A 121 -17.74 -8.32 -0.73
N LEU A 122 -18.40 -8.31 0.41
CA LEU A 122 -17.72 -8.05 1.69
C LEU A 122 -16.67 -9.11 2.01
N ILE A 123 -16.96 -10.38 1.71
CA ILE A 123 -16.01 -11.49 1.90
C ILE A 123 -14.82 -11.31 0.95
N GLY A 124 -15.06 -11.03 -0.32
CA GLY A 124 -14.02 -10.74 -1.30
C GLY A 124 -13.15 -9.54 -0.90
N TYR A 125 -13.78 -8.47 -0.44
CA TYR A 125 -13.10 -7.27 0.04
C TYR A 125 -12.15 -7.57 1.23
N VAL A 126 -12.62 -8.32 2.22
CA VAL A 126 -11.82 -8.70 3.38
C VAL A 126 -10.64 -9.59 2.97
N LEU A 127 -10.88 -10.58 2.11
CA LEU A 127 -9.82 -11.48 1.64
C LEU A 127 -8.75 -10.75 0.83
N VAL A 128 -9.15 -9.89 -0.11
CA VAL A 128 -8.21 -9.10 -0.93
C VAL A 128 -7.42 -8.11 -0.06
N THR A 129 -8.09 -7.44 0.87
CA THR A 129 -7.43 -6.46 1.75
C THR A 129 -6.47 -7.15 2.72
N ALA A 130 -6.88 -8.25 3.36
CA ALA A 130 -6.03 -8.99 4.30
C ALA A 130 -4.87 -9.68 3.58
N GLY A 131 -5.14 -10.36 2.46
CA GLY A 131 -4.11 -10.98 1.63
C GLY A 131 -3.10 -9.96 1.09
N GLY A 132 -3.59 -8.85 0.56
CA GLY A 132 -2.77 -7.73 0.11
C GLY A 132 -1.91 -7.16 1.23
N ALA A 133 -2.45 -6.98 2.43
CA ALA A 133 -1.71 -6.50 3.60
C ALA A 133 -0.52 -7.41 3.94
N VAL A 134 -0.74 -8.73 3.97
CA VAL A 134 0.31 -9.71 4.26
C VAL A 134 1.42 -9.64 3.20
N VAL A 135 1.06 -9.68 1.92
CA VAL A 135 2.02 -9.62 0.80
C VAL A 135 2.83 -8.34 0.85
N LEU A 136 2.18 -7.18 0.98
CA LEU A 136 2.86 -5.89 1.04
C LEU A 136 3.75 -5.75 2.29
N ALA A 137 3.35 -6.33 3.43
CA ALA A 137 4.18 -6.36 4.64
C ALA A 137 5.45 -7.19 4.43
N LEU A 138 5.36 -8.36 3.79
CA LEU A 138 6.51 -9.21 3.47
C LEU A 138 7.48 -8.52 2.51
N ILE A 139 6.97 -7.87 1.46
CA ILE A 139 7.80 -7.10 0.52
C ILE A 139 8.48 -5.95 1.25
N SER A 140 7.74 -5.21 2.09
CA SER A 140 8.29 -4.11 2.87
C SER A 140 9.39 -4.56 3.82
N ALA A 141 9.22 -5.71 4.49
CA ALA A 141 10.23 -6.31 5.33
C ALA A 141 11.49 -6.70 4.51
N GLY A 142 11.31 -7.26 3.32
CA GLY A 142 12.41 -7.55 2.39
C GLY A 142 13.21 -6.30 2.01
N ILE A 143 12.52 -5.21 1.66
CA ILE A 143 13.18 -3.92 1.35
C ILE A 143 13.98 -3.41 2.55
N VAL A 144 13.42 -3.51 3.76
CA VAL A 144 14.09 -3.09 4.99
C VAL A 144 15.36 -3.91 5.22
N VAL A 145 15.30 -5.24 5.07
CA VAL A 145 16.47 -6.13 5.23
C VAL A 145 17.57 -5.77 4.23
N VAL A 146 17.25 -5.62 2.95
CA VAL A 146 18.23 -5.25 1.92
C VAL A 146 18.85 -3.90 2.23
N ARG A 147 18.07 -2.90 2.59
CA ARG A 147 18.59 -1.57 2.94
C ARG A 147 19.43 -1.57 4.22
N SER A 148 19.12 -2.43 5.19
CA SER A 148 19.88 -2.51 6.44
C SER A 148 21.22 -3.22 6.30
N SER A 149 21.42 -4.06 5.28
CA SER A 149 22.71 -4.69 4.99
C SER A 149 23.73 -3.70 4.42
N ASP A 150 23.28 -2.75 3.59
CA ASP A 150 24.15 -1.71 3.00
C ASP A 150 24.77 -0.73 4.02
N TRP A 151 24.29 -0.74 5.28
CA TRP A 151 24.80 0.13 6.34
C TRP A 151 25.87 -0.52 7.22
N ARG A 152 26.23 -1.77 6.93
CA ARG A 152 27.21 -2.52 7.72
C ARG A 152 28.61 -2.55 7.11
N ASP A 153 28.71 -2.14 5.87
CA ASP A 153 29.94 -1.99 5.09
C ASP A 153 30.39 -0.52 5.02
#